data_707f0f2630e70583b2abeaf81af2b647
#
_entry.id   707f0f2630e70583b2abeaf81af2b647
#
_cell.length_a   1.000
_cell.length_b   1.000
_cell.length_c   1.000
_cell.angle_alpha   90.00
_cell.angle_beta   90.00
_cell.angle_gamma   90.00
#
_symmetry.space_group_name_H-M   'P 1'
#
loop_
_entity.id
_entity.type
_entity.pdbx_description
1 polymer ?
#
loop_
_entity_poly.entity_id
_entity_poly.type
_entity_poly.pdbx_seq_one_letter_code
_entity_poly.pdbx_strand_id
1 'polypeptide(L)'
;MALESTIYTHGFPYPDNLSLASRLESLVRVNGGVPATVGILQGIARVGMGADELVRLVSATGHNNTMKVSRRDLGFVCALTGPNGKPLNGGTTVSATMILAHLAGIKVFATGGLGGVHRGVEQTMDVSADLTELGRTPVAVISSGCKSFLDIPKTLEYLETQGVAVATFADGRNGPLDFPAFWSRDSGVRSPAVLQDELEAAKVIQSHLSFGLQSGLHFANPIPEQHSVPLKRMEDVISQALKEAHDAGATGAASTPYILAKIKDLTGSDSVHANRALVEANVIRGTKVALALEKLRMDDVGLEE
;
A
#
# COMPACT_ATOMS: atom_id res chain seq x y z
N MET A 1 -3.41 4.83 -12.75
CA MET A 1 -3.42 4.15 -11.44
C MET A 1 -2.20 4.59 -10.65
N ALA A 2 -2.35 4.95 -9.37
CA ALA A 2 -1.25 5.39 -8.52
C ALA A 2 -0.40 4.23 -8.00
N LEU A 3 0.89 4.51 -7.79
CA LEU A 3 1.87 3.64 -7.12
C LEU A 3 2.61 4.47 -6.06
N GLU A 4 2.86 3.89 -4.88
CA GLU A 4 3.66 4.54 -3.84
C GLU A 4 5.16 4.47 -4.13
N SER A 5 5.96 5.26 -3.41
CA SER A 5 7.42 5.23 -3.53
C SER A 5 8.17 4.88 -2.24
N THR A 6 7.50 4.79 -1.10
CA THR A 6 8.17 4.33 0.13
C THR A 6 8.75 2.93 -0.02
N ILE A 7 8.08 2.05 -0.75
CA ILE A 7 8.61 0.71 -1.03
C ILE A 7 9.97 0.75 -1.73
N TYR A 8 10.21 1.74 -2.58
CA TYR A 8 11.48 1.90 -3.30
C TYR A 8 12.55 2.61 -2.46
N THR A 9 12.15 3.61 -1.68
CA THR A 9 13.11 4.45 -0.94
C THR A 9 13.46 3.89 0.44
N HIS A 10 12.62 3.02 1.03
CA HIS A 10 12.78 2.50 2.40
C HIS A 10 12.49 1.00 2.51
N GLY A 11 12.09 0.32 1.44
CA GLY A 11 11.72 -1.10 1.47
C GLY A 11 12.77 -2.02 0.87
N PHE A 12 13.44 -1.60 -0.18
CA PHE A 12 14.46 -2.40 -0.90
C PHE A 12 15.75 -1.62 -1.08
N PRO A 13 16.92 -2.28 -1.01
CA PRO A 13 18.19 -1.64 -1.30
C PRO A 13 18.36 -1.34 -2.79
N TYR A 14 19.21 -0.38 -3.12
CA TYR A 14 19.65 -0.15 -4.49
C TYR A 14 20.65 -1.27 -4.89
N PRO A 15 20.58 -1.84 -6.12
CA PRO A 15 19.74 -1.46 -7.26
C PRO A 15 18.39 -2.23 -7.33
N ASP A 16 18.07 -3.13 -6.40
CA ASP A 16 16.85 -3.95 -6.44
C ASP A 16 15.57 -3.12 -6.43
N ASN A 17 15.59 -2.00 -5.71
CA ASN A 17 14.48 -1.03 -5.66
C ASN A 17 14.18 -0.40 -7.02
N LEU A 18 15.21 -0.08 -7.83
CA LEU A 18 15.04 0.46 -9.18
C LEU A 18 14.46 -0.60 -10.13
N SER A 19 14.96 -1.83 -10.02
CA SER A 19 14.41 -2.97 -10.78
C SER A 19 12.93 -3.18 -10.46
N LEU A 20 12.55 -3.13 -9.17
CA LEU A 20 11.16 -3.25 -8.75
C LEU A 20 10.31 -2.10 -9.28
N ALA A 21 10.75 -0.85 -9.16
CA ALA A 21 10.01 0.32 -9.62
C ALA A 21 9.72 0.23 -11.13
N SER A 22 10.74 -0.07 -11.94
CA SER A 22 10.61 -0.25 -13.38
C SER A 22 9.67 -1.42 -13.73
N ARG A 23 9.74 -2.51 -12.97
CA ARG A 23 8.89 -3.68 -13.16
C ARG A 23 7.42 -3.35 -12.87
N LEU A 24 7.11 -2.67 -11.77
CA LEU A 24 5.74 -2.33 -11.41
C LEU A 24 5.10 -1.37 -12.43
N GLU A 25 5.82 -0.35 -12.88
CA GLU A 25 5.33 0.52 -13.96
C GLU A 25 5.11 -0.23 -15.27
N SER A 26 6.02 -1.15 -15.63
CA SER A 26 5.86 -2.01 -16.80
C SER A 26 4.61 -2.88 -16.70
N LEU A 27 4.33 -3.46 -15.51
CA LEU A 27 3.13 -4.26 -15.29
C LEU A 27 1.84 -3.44 -15.48
N VAL A 28 1.81 -2.19 -15.05
CA VAL A 28 0.67 -1.31 -15.34
C VAL A 28 0.49 -1.12 -16.84
N ARG A 29 1.59 -0.80 -17.57
CA ARG A 29 1.52 -0.53 -19.02
C ARG A 29 1.12 -1.76 -19.83
N VAL A 30 1.71 -2.93 -19.54
CA VAL A 30 1.37 -4.17 -20.29
C VAL A 30 -0.04 -4.68 -20.02
N ASN A 31 -0.66 -4.27 -18.91
CA ASN A 31 -2.05 -4.52 -18.62
C ASN A 31 -2.99 -3.39 -19.11
N GLY A 32 -2.51 -2.47 -19.93
CA GLY A 32 -3.30 -1.43 -20.59
C GLY A 32 -3.53 -0.16 -19.77
N GLY A 33 -2.94 -0.04 -18.60
CA GLY A 33 -3.06 1.13 -17.74
C GLY A 33 -1.93 2.15 -17.92
N VAL A 34 -2.10 3.31 -17.28
CA VAL A 34 -1.08 4.36 -17.18
C VAL A 34 -0.57 4.42 -15.74
N PRO A 35 0.71 4.14 -15.46
CA PRO A 35 1.28 4.24 -14.13
C PRO A 35 1.44 5.70 -13.71
N ALA A 36 1.16 5.97 -12.45
CA ALA A 36 1.37 7.26 -11.81
C ALA A 36 2.11 7.05 -10.49
N THR A 37 3.43 6.84 -10.56
CA THR A 37 4.26 6.74 -9.37
C THR A 37 4.31 8.09 -8.67
N VAL A 38 4.02 8.09 -7.36
CA VAL A 38 3.88 9.28 -6.52
C VAL A 38 5.09 9.42 -5.61
N GLY A 39 5.65 10.61 -5.51
CA GLY A 39 6.78 10.89 -4.61
C GLY A 39 7.09 12.38 -4.53
N ILE A 40 8.07 12.73 -3.72
CA ILE A 40 8.59 14.09 -3.60
C ILE A 40 10.01 14.13 -4.14
N LEU A 41 10.25 14.98 -5.12
CA LEU A 41 11.57 15.16 -5.71
C LEU A 41 11.99 16.63 -5.57
N GLN A 42 13.06 16.86 -4.82
CA GLN A 42 13.60 18.20 -4.56
C GLN A 42 12.53 19.20 -4.03
N GLY A 43 11.74 18.75 -3.04
CA GLY A 43 10.68 19.56 -2.42
C GLY A 43 9.41 19.69 -3.27
N ILE A 44 9.33 19.04 -4.44
CA ILE A 44 8.17 19.15 -5.33
C ILE A 44 7.43 17.80 -5.36
N ALA A 45 6.14 17.84 -5.04
CA ALA A 45 5.27 16.68 -5.17
C ALA A 45 5.07 16.33 -6.65
N ARG A 46 5.25 15.05 -6.96
CA ARG A 46 5.10 14.48 -8.31
C ARG A 46 4.06 13.37 -8.29
N VAL A 47 3.20 13.37 -9.29
CA VAL A 47 2.24 12.28 -9.58
C VAL A 47 2.43 11.89 -11.04
N GLY A 48 2.88 10.66 -11.28
CA GLY A 48 3.30 10.22 -12.61
C GLY A 48 4.71 10.71 -12.95
N MET A 49 5.70 10.25 -12.18
CA MET A 49 7.11 10.58 -12.43
C MET A 49 7.59 10.01 -13.78
N GLY A 50 8.38 10.80 -14.51
CA GLY A 50 9.14 10.31 -15.66
C GLY A 50 10.26 9.36 -15.23
N ALA A 51 10.80 8.61 -16.21
CA ALA A 51 11.84 7.60 -15.93
C ALA A 51 13.06 8.20 -15.20
N ASP A 52 13.55 9.37 -15.65
CA ASP A 52 14.70 10.05 -15.02
C ASP A 52 14.38 10.53 -13.60
N GLU A 53 13.16 11.02 -13.34
CA GLU A 53 12.71 11.44 -12.02
C GLU A 53 12.63 10.25 -11.06
N LEU A 54 12.10 9.13 -11.55
CA LEU A 54 12.01 7.88 -10.79
C LEU A 54 13.41 7.36 -10.42
N VAL A 55 14.32 7.31 -11.38
CA VAL A 55 15.72 6.91 -11.13
C VAL A 55 16.36 7.83 -10.09
N ARG A 56 16.19 9.16 -10.19
CA ARG A 56 16.74 10.12 -9.22
C ARG A 56 16.18 9.92 -7.82
N LEU A 57 14.88 9.69 -7.67
CA LEU A 57 14.27 9.44 -6.37
C LEU A 57 14.77 8.13 -5.76
N VAL A 58 14.77 7.06 -6.55
CA VAL A 58 15.16 5.71 -6.09
C VAL A 58 16.64 5.63 -5.75
N SER A 59 17.51 6.29 -6.54
CA SER A 59 18.96 6.35 -6.25
C SER A 59 19.31 7.17 -5.00
N ALA A 60 18.39 8.01 -4.53
CA ALA A 60 18.55 8.78 -3.29
C ALA A 60 18.23 7.97 -2.02
N THR A 61 17.94 6.67 -2.13
CA THR A 61 17.71 5.75 -1.01
C THR A 61 18.89 5.77 -0.04
N GLY A 62 18.59 5.90 1.26
CA GLY A 62 19.61 5.96 2.31
C GLY A 62 20.34 7.30 2.45
N HIS A 63 20.06 8.28 1.61
CA HIS A 63 20.62 9.62 1.77
C HIS A 63 19.85 10.40 2.84
N ASN A 64 20.58 11.21 3.63
CA ASN A 64 20.00 12.04 4.70
C ASN A 64 18.94 13.06 4.25
N ASN A 65 18.86 13.32 2.95
CA ASN A 65 17.87 14.20 2.33
C ASN A 65 16.62 13.45 1.82
N THR A 66 16.52 12.14 2.06
CA THR A 66 15.38 11.33 1.59
C THR A 66 14.55 10.86 2.79
N MET A 67 13.33 11.36 2.87
CA MET A 67 12.41 11.09 3.96
C MET A 67 11.38 10.02 3.58
N LYS A 68 10.91 9.27 4.58
CA LYS A 68 9.64 8.54 4.50
C LYS A 68 8.53 9.53 4.81
N VAL A 69 7.66 9.77 3.83
CA VAL A 69 6.67 10.87 3.87
C VAL A 69 5.26 10.31 4.05
N SER A 70 4.63 10.67 5.15
CA SER A 70 3.23 10.48 5.46
C SER A 70 2.47 11.82 5.34
N ARG A 71 1.16 11.84 5.59
CA ARG A 71 0.34 13.08 5.59
C ARG A 71 1.02 14.23 6.34
N ARG A 72 1.44 13.98 7.58
CA ARG A 72 2.01 15.01 8.47
C ARG A 72 3.31 15.62 7.92
N ASP A 73 4.02 14.89 7.06
CA ASP A 73 5.35 15.27 6.60
C ASP A 73 5.30 16.07 5.29
N LEU A 74 4.16 16.06 4.56
CA LEU A 74 4.03 16.69 3.25
C LEU A 74 4.38 18.18 3.26
N GLY A 75 3.89 18.93 4.24
CA GLY A 75 4.20 20.35 4.37
C GLY A 75 5.69 20.59 4.62
N PHE A 76 6.29 19.80 5.49
CA PHE A 76 7.71 19.93 5.84
C PHE A 76 8.63 19.58 4.67
N VAL A 77 8.39 18.44 4.00
CA VAL A 77 9.25 17.98 2.91
C VAL A 77 9.21 18.91 1.69
N CYS A 78 8.07 19.58 1.47
CA CYS A 78 7.92 20.52 0.36
C CYS A 78 8.40 21.94 0.67
N ALA A 79 8.43 22.35 1.96
CA ALA A 79 8.75 23.72 2.36
C ALA A 79 10.18 23.90 2.89
N LEU A 80 10.78 22.83 3.43
CA LEU A 80 12.05 22.91 4.13
C LEU A 80 13.21 22.32 3.31
N THR A 81 14.41 22.70 3.69
CA THR A 81 15.66 22.08 3.19
C THR A 81 16.24 21.13 4.23
N GLY A 82 16.95 20.12 3.75
CA GLY A 82 17.68 19.19 4.58
C GLY A 82 18.94 19.81 5.23
N PRO A 83 19.67 19.00 6.03
CA PRO A 83 20.84 19.46 6.78
C PRO A 83 21.92 20.14 5.94
N ASN A 84 21.99 19.84 4.65
CA ASN A 84 22.99 20.40 3.72
C ASN A 84 22.45 21.62 2.95
N GLY A 85 21.34 22.24 3.36
CA GLY A 85 20.68 23.32 2.65
C GLY A 85 20.07 22.92 1.30
N LYS A 86 20.01 21.62 0.98
CA LYS A 86 19.42 21.09 -0.25
C LYS A 86 17.96 20.74 -0.05
N PRO A 87 17.11 20.89 -1.09
CA PRO A 87 15.73 20.44 -1.04
C PRO A 87 15.63 18.95 -0.68
N LEU A 88 14.54 18.57 0.00
CA LEU A 88 14.29 17.22 0.44
C LEU A 88 13.67 16.37 -0.68
N ASN A 89 13.96 15.09 -0.65
CA ASN A 89 13.24 14.05 -1.40
C ASN A 89 12.33 13.27 -0.44
N GLY A 90 11.30 12.64 -0.98
CA GLY A 90 10.38 11.87 -0.16
C GLY A 90 9.77 10.67 -0.87
N GLY A 91 9.93 9.49 -0.27
CA GLY A 91 9.13 8.32 -0.62
C GLY A 91 7.79 8.41 0.10
N THR A 92 6.69 8.45 -0.66
CA THR A 92 5.33 8.58 -0.12
C THR A 92 4.81 7.24 0.39
N THR A 93 4.29 7.23 1.62
CA THR A 93 3.55 6.09 2.20
C THR A 93 2.16 5.98 1.57
N VAL A 94 1.38 4.97 1.94
CA VAL A 94 -0.02 4.85 1.52
C VAL A 94 -0.79 6.14 1.79
N SER A 95 -0.69 6.68 3.01
CA SER A 95 -1.35 7.92 3.39
C SER A 95 -0.98 9.10 2.48
N ALA A 96 0.30 9.39 2.28
CA ALA A 96 0.72 10.50 1.43
C ALA A 96 0.40 10.26 -0.05
N THR A 97 0.49 9.01 -0.52
CA THR A 97 0.16 8.63 -1.89
C THR A 97 -1.33 8.84 -2.17
N MET A 98 -2.22 8.45 -1.26
CA MET A 98 -3.66 8.67 -1.40
C MET A 98 -4.01 10.13 -1.58
N ILE A 99 -3.43 11.02 -0.76
CA ILE A 99 -3.67 12.47 -0.85
C ILE A 99 -3.28 13.01 -2.23
N LEU A 100 -2.05 12.72 -2.67
CA LEU A 100 -1.54 13.24 -3.92
C LEU A 100 -2.24 12.62 -5.13
N ALA A 101 -2.59 11.34 -5.07
CA ALA A 101 -3.38 10.65 -6.08
C ALA A 101 -4.78 11.28 -6.20
N HIS A 102 -5.45 11.54 -5.07
CA HIS A 102 -6.75 12.20 -5.04
C HIS A 102 -6.72 13.60 -5.66
N LEU A 103 -5.72 14.41 -5.30
CA LEU A 103 -5.52 15.74 -5.87
C LEU A 103 -5.28 15.71 -7.39
N ALA A 104 -4.70 14.62 -7.89
CA ALA A 104 -4.51 14.40 -9.33
C ALA A 104 -5.71 13.70 -10.01
N GLY A 105 -6.84 13.51 -9.31
CA GLY A 105 -8.03 12.87 -9.86
C GLY A 105 -7.98 11.34 -9.96
N ILE A 106 -6.92 10.70 -9.46
CA ILE A 106 -6.74 9.25 -9.51
C ILE A 106 -7.57 8.57 -8.43
N LYS A 107 -8.37 7.57 -8.81
CA LYS A 107 -9.32 6.86 -7.93
C LYS A 107 -8.84 5.49 -7.48
N VAL A 108 -7.80 4.93 -8.10
CA VAL A 108 -7.29 3.60 -7.80
C VAL A 108 -5.78 3.65 -7.55
N PHE A 109 -5.37 3.05 -6.45
CA PHE A 109 -3.98 2.95 -6.00
C PHE A 109 -3.66 1.51 -5.62
N ALA A 110 -2.53 0.98 -6.07
CA ALA A 110 -2.06 -0.36 -5.71
C ALA A 110 -0.73 -0.32 -4.96
N THR A 111 -0.64 -1.13 -3.89
CA THR A 111 0.55 -1.24 -3.03
C THR A 111 0.72 -2.67 -2.53
N GLY A 112 1.80 -2.94 -1.79
CA GLY A 112 2.04 -4.24 -1.16
C GLY A 112 1.08 -4.52 -0.01
N GLY A 113 1.05 -3.65 0.98
CA GLY A 113 0.21 -3.80 2.17
C GLY A 113 0.10 -2.53 2.98
N LEU A 114 -1.03 -2.38 3.66
CA LEU A 114 -1.31 -1.26 4.54
C LEU A 114 -0.44 -1.30 5.81
N GLY A 115 -0.23 -0.13 6.40
CA GLY A 115 -0.07 -0.02 7.84
C GLY A 115 -1.37 -0.36 8.55
N GLY A 116 -1.31 -0.63 9.84
CA GLY A 116 -2.49 -1.03 10.63
C GLY A 116 -2.34 -0.63 12.08
N VAL A 117 -3.12 -1.26 12.94
CA VAL A 117 -3.03 -1.16 14.39
C VAL A 117 -1.86 -2.05 14.86
N HIS A 118 -0.92 -1.49 15.61
CA HIS A 118 0.19 -2.26 16.15
C HIS A 118 -0.24 -3.13 17.33
N ARG A 119 0.40 -4.31 17.46
CA ARG A 119 0.18 -5.16 18.64
C ARG A 119 0.64 -4.39 19.89
N GLY A 120 -0.14 -4.45 20.97
CA GLY A 120 0.13 -3.64 22.16
C GLY A 120 -0.32 -2.18 22.05
N VAL A 121 -1.23 -1.88 21.14
CA VAL A 121 -1.79 -0.53 20.92
C VAL A 121 -2.39 0.08 22.18
N GLU A 122 -2.87 -0.74 23.12
CA GLU A 122 -3.44 -0.33 24.40
C GLU A 122 -2.45 0.47 25.25
N GLN A 123 -1.16 0.25 25.04
CA GLN A 123 -0.06 0.92 25.75
C GLN A 123 0.60 2.02 24.92
N THR A 124 0.63 1.85 23.61
CA THR A 124 1.42 2.70 22.71
C THR A 124 0.60 3.70 21.92
N MET A 125 -0.68 3.43 21.71
CA MET A 125 -1.55 4.15 20.77
C MET A 125 -0.97 4.17 19.33
N ASP A 126 -0.12 3.20 18.98
CA ASP A 126 0.53 3.16 17.66
C ASP A 126 -0.45 2.59 16.61
N VAL A 127 -1.06 3.52 15.89
CA VAL A 127 -1.97 3.28 14.77
C VAL A 127 -1.43 3.97 13.54
N SER A 128 -1.35 3.25 12.43
CA SER A 128 -0.84 3.79 11.17
C SER A 128 -1.71 4.93 10.65
N ALA A 129 -1.06 5.99 10.16
CA ALA A 129 -1.72 7.09 9.46
C ALA A 129 -2.45 6.63 8.18
N ASP A 130 -2.10 5.47 7.62
CA ASP A 130 -2.77 4.89 6.46
C ASP A 130 -4.26 4.63 6.73
N LEU A 131 -4.59 4.13 7.93
CA LEU A 131 -5.97 3.83 8.31
C LEU A 131 -6.82 5.09 8.44
N THR A 132 -6.26 6.12 9.08
CA THR A 132 -6.93 7.42 9.20
C THR A 132 -7.09 8.09 7.84
N GLU A 133 -6.12 7.92 6.94
CA GLU A 133 -6.22 8.48 5.59
C GLU A 133 -7.29 7.80 4.76
N LEU A 134 -7.41 6.47 4.87
CA LEU A 134 -8.52 5.72 4.26
C LEU A 134 -9.88 6.26 4.73
N GLY A 135 -10.02 6.72 5.98
CA GLY A 135 -11.25 7.33 6.48
C GLY A 135 -11.60 8.70 5.91
N ARG A 136 -10.71 9.36 5.12
CA ARG A 136 -10.90 10.76 4.71
C ARG A 136 -10.46 11.11 3.29
N THR A 137 -10.07 10.13 2.49
CA THR A 137 -9.59 10.36 1.11
C THR A 137 -10.18 9.31 0.17
N PRO A 138 -11.06 9.70 -0.79
CA PRO A 138 -11.83 8.79 -1.62
C PRO A 138 -10.99 8.19 -2.75
N VAL A 139 -10.08 7.29 -2.37
CA VAL A 139 -9.24 6.49 -3.26
C VAL A 139 -9.36 5.02 -2.85
N ALA A 140 -9.59 4.15 -3.81
CA ALA A 140 -9.60 2.71 -3.58
C ALA A 140 -8.17 2.17 -3.56
N VAL A 141 -7.79 1.54 -2.46
CA VAL A 141 -6.46 0.95 -2.25
C VAL A 141 -6.53 -0.57 -2.39
N ILE A 142 -5.77 -1.12 -3.33
CA ILE A 142 -5.60 -2.56 -3.51
C ILE A 142 -4.28 -2.98 -2.89
N SER A 143 -4.34 -3.92 -1.94
CA SER A 143 -3.14 -4.44 -1.26
C SER A 143 -3.38 -5.86 -0.74
N SER A 144 -2.33 -6.56 -0.30
CA SER A 144 -2.49 -7.90 0.31
C SER A 144 -2.88 -7.82 1.80
N GLY A 145 -3.80 -6.92 2.13
CA GLY A 145 -4.22 -6.63 3.49
C GLY A 145 -3.25 -5.71 4.22
N CYS A 146 -3.25 -5.73 5.55
CA CYS A 146 -2.22 -5.06 6.34
C CYS A 146 -1.01 -5.99 6.55
N LYS A 147 0.13 -5.39 6.88
CA LYS A 147 1.36 -6.16 7.15
C LYS A 147 1.14 -7.12 8.31
N SER A 148 1.51 -8.38 8.16
CA SER A 148 1.09 -9.48 9.05
C SER A 148 1.62 -9.41 10.49
N PHE A 149 2.61 -8.57 10.79
CA PHE A 149 3.06 -8.32 12.15
C PHE A 149 2.12 -7.36 12.93
N LEU A 150 1.13 -6.78 12.25
CA LEU A 150 0.12 -5.91 12.85
C LEU A 150 -1.04 -6.73 13.45
N ASP A 151 -1.92 -6.07 14.19
CA ASP A 151 -3.14 -6.65 14.76
C ASP A 151 -4.26 -6.55 13.71
N ILE A 152 -4.49 -7.64 12.98
CA ILE A 152 -5.48 -7.68 11.90
C ILE A 152 -6.89 -7.43 12.41
N PRO A 153 -7.38 -8.10 13.48
CA PRO A 153 -8.71 -7.83 14.03
C PRO A 153 -8.93 -6.35 14.38
N LYS A 154 -8.03 -5.76 15.16
CA LYS A 154 -8.12 -4.33 15.54
C LYS A 154 -7.98 -3.39 14.35
N THR A 155 -7.22 -3.79 13.32
CA THR A 155 -7.11 -3.00 12.08
C THR A 155 -8.44 -2.95 11.35
N LEU A 156 -9.17 -4.06 11.25
CA LEU A 156 -10.50 -4.11 10.63
C LEU A 156 -11.53 -3.31 11.42
N GLU A 157 -11.55 -3.44 12.75
CA GLU A 157 -12.42 -2.65 13.65
C GLU A 157 -12.15 -1.14 13.52
N TYR A 158 -10.87 -0.76 13.42
CA TYR A 158 -10.52 0.65 13.23
C TYR A 158 -10.98 1.18 11.87
N LEU A 159 -10.83 0.39 10.79
CA LEU A 159 -11.32 0.75 9.46
C LEU A 159 -12.84 0.89 9.43
N GLU A 160 -13.57 -0.01 10.09
CA GLU A 160 -15.03 0.07 10.25
C GLU A 160 -15.43 1.38 10.94
N THR A 161 -14.80 1.70 12.07
CA THR A 161 -15.02 2.97 12.79
C THR A 161 -14.77 4.20 11.93
N GLN A 162 -13.77 4.13 11.02
CA GLN A 162 -13.46 5.23 10.08
C GLN A 162 -14.41 5.27 8.87
N GLY A 163 -15.37 4.36 8.76
CA GLY A 163 -16.32 4.27 7.63
C GLY A 163 -15.66 3.80 6.33
N VAL A 164 -14.62 2.99 6.42
CA VAL A 164 -13.90 2.44 5.26
C VAL A 164 -14.52 1.11 4.88
N ALA A 165 -15.04 0.99 3.67
CA ALA A 165 -15.49 -0.28 3.14
C ALA A 165 -14.28 -1.19 2.82
N VAL A 166 -14.30 -2.40 3.40
CA VAL A 166 -13.24 -3.41 3.22
C VAL A 166 -13.83 -4.66 2.59
N ALA A 167 -13.18 -5.16 1.53
CA ALA A 167 -13.54 -6.41 0.88
C ALA A 167 -12.29 -7.18 0.46
N THR A 168 -12.41 -8.52 0.34
CA THR A 168 -11.34 -9.39 -0.15
C THR A 168 -11.73 -9.97 -1.52
N PHE A 169 -10.82 -9.95 -2.48
CA PHE A 169 -11.02 -10.62 -3.76
C PHE A 169 -11.09 -12.15 -3.57
N ALA A 170 -12.10 -12.74 -4.18
CA ALA A 170 -12.32 -14.20 -4.11
C ALA A 170 -11.16 -15.00 -4.71
N ASP A 171 -10.58 -14.50 -5.79
CA ASP A 171 -9.47 -15.14 -6.49
C ASP A 171 -9.77 -16.62 -6.83
N GLY A 172 -10.98 -16.85 -7.39
CA GLY A 172 -11.49 -18.17 -7.76
C GLY A 172 -12.03 -19.04 -6.62
N ARG A 173 -12.01 -18.53 -5.37
CA ARG A 173 -12.58 -19.20 -4.19
C ARG A 173 -14.06 -18.84 -4.01
N ASN A 174 -14.81 -19.71 -3.35
CA ASN A 174 -16.24 -19.53 -3.09
C ASN A 174 -16.54 -19.38 -1.60
N GLY A 175 -17.65 -18.73 -1.31
CA GLY A 175 -18.15 -18.55 0.05
C GLY A 175 -17.44 -17.43 0.84
N PRO A 176 -17.64 -17.43 2.16
CA PRO A 176 -17.01 -16.46 3.02
C PRO A 176 -15.50 -16.72 3.12
N LEU A 177 -14.70 -15.66 2.94
CA LEU A 177 -13.23 -15.74 2.92
C LEU A 177 -12.62 -14.98 4.10
N ASP A 178 -11.40 -15.35 4.43
CA ASP A 178 -10.60 -14.61 5.39
C ASP A 178 -9.94 -13.39 4.73
N PHE A 179 -9.74 -12.35 5.50
CA PHE A 179 -8.88 -11.24 5.14
C PHE A 179 -7.43 -11.75 5.04
N PRO A 180 -6.66 -11.39 3.99
CA PRO A 180 -5.30 -11.93 3.82
C PRO A 180 -4.32 -11.36 4.86
N ALA A 181 -3.35 -12.19 5.23
CA ALA A 181 -2.28 -11.84 6.16
C ALA A 181 -0.97 -11.53 5.44
N PHE A 182 -1.00 -10.68 4.42
CA PHE A 182 0.14 -10.21 3.65
C PHE A 182 0.88 -11.36 2.93
N TRP A 183 1.77 -12.09 3.62
CA TRP A 183 2.48 -13.24 3.06
C TRP A 183 1.66 -14.53 3.04
N SER A 184 0.54 -14.57 3.73
CA SER A 184 -0.37 -15.71 3.78
C SER A 184 -1.73 -15.34 3.19
N ARG A 185 -2.36 -16.28 2.48
CA ARG A 185 -3.66 -16.04 1.84
C ARG A 185 -4.80 -15.81 2.82
N ASP A 186 -4.72 -16.44 3.97
CA ASP A 186 -5.75 -16.43 5.01
C ASP A 186 -5.13 -16.07 6.35
N SER A 187 -5.82 -15.24 7.12
CA SER A 187 -5.37 -14.78 8.44
C SER A 187 -6.09 -15.46 9.61
N GLY A 188 -7.11 -16.24 9.34
CA GLY A 188 -8.05 -16.70 10.35
C GLY A 188 -9.09 -15.65 10.77
N VAL A 189 -9.04 -14.45 10.21
CA VAL A 189 -9.98 -13.34 10.50
C VAL A 189 -10.88 -13.13 9.29
N ARG A 190 -12.19 -13.23 9.48
CA ARG A 190 -13.16 -13.09 8.39
C ARG A 190 -13.10 -11.72 7.74
N SER A 191 -13.11 -11.70 6.41
CA SER A 191 -13.26 -10.46 5.63
C SER A 191 -14.69 -9.92 5.75
N PRO A 192 -14.87 -8.60 5.89
CA PRO A 192 -16.22 -7.99 5.95
C PRO A 192 -17.06 -8.26 4.70
N ALA A 193 -16.45 -8.25 3.51
CA ALA A 193 -17.09 -8.52 2.24
C ALA A 193 -16.17 -9.28 1.28
N VAL A 194 -16.73 -9.84 0.21
CA VAL A 194 -16.01 -10.56 -0.84
C VAL A 194 -16.36 -9.97 -2.20
N LEU A 195 -15.36 -9.77 -3.05
CA LEU A 195 -15.51 -9.33 -4.44
C LEU A 195 -15.12 -10.49 -5.36
N GLN A 196 -15.94 -10.78 -6.37
CA GLN A 196 -15.67 -11.88 -7.29
C GLN A 196 -14.61 -11.49 -8.33
N ASP A 197 -14.68 -10.26 -8.83
CA ASP A 197 -13.80 -9.77 -9.91
C ASP A 197 -13.55 -8.26 -9.86
N GLU A 198 -12.81 -7.78 -10.84
CA GLU A 198 -12.45 -6.37 -10.98
C GLU A 198 -13.63 -5.47 -11.37
N LEU A 199 -14.65 -6.04 -12.03
CA LEU A 199 -15.86 -5.29 -12.40
C LEU A 199 -16.73 -5.03 -11.17
N GLU A 200 -16.89 -5.99 -10.26
CA GLU A 200 -17.56 -5.76 -8.98
C GLU A 200 -16.85 -4.68 -8.16
N ALA A 201 -15.51 -4.74 -8.09
CA ALA A 201 -14.72 -3.71 -7.42
C ALA A 201 -14.95 -2.32 -8.04
N ALA A 202 -14.97 -2.22 -9.37
CA ALA A 202 -15.21 -0.98 -10.08
C ALA A 202 -16.61 -0.42 -9.82
N LYS A 203 -17.64 -1.27 -9.81
CA LYS A 203 -19.02 -0.89 -9.47
C LYS A 203 -19.14 -0.37 -8.04
N VAL A 204 -18.46 -1.00 -7.08
CA VAL A 204 -18.43 -0.53 -5.69
C VAL A 204 -17.76 0.85 -5.61
N ILE A 205 -16.63 1.07 -6.30
CA ILE A 205 -15.97 2.38 -6.36
C ILE A 205 -16.90 3.43 -6.96
N GLN A 206 -17.53 3.16 -8.10
CA GLN A 206 -18.44 4.08 -8.78
C GLN A 206 -19.62 4.48 -7.87
N SER A 207 -20.28 3.49 -7.26
CA SER A 207 -21.38 3.72 -6.32
C SER A 207 -20.93 4.53 -5.10
N HIS A 208 -19.76 4.20 -4.52
CA HIS A 208 -19.20 4.94 -3.39
C HIS A 208 -18.95 6.43 -3.72
N LEU A 209 -18.37 6.69 -4.89
CA LEU A 209 -18.11 8.05 -5.37
C LEU A 209 -19.41 8.81 -5.70
N SER A 210 -20.45 8.15 -6.19
CA SER A 210 -21.75 8.78 -6.50
C SER A 210 -22.48 9.30 -5.27
N PHE A 211 -22.26 8.68 -4.10
CA PHE A 211 -22.75 9.18 -2.80
C PHE A 211 -21.95 10.38 -2.27
N GLY A 212 -20.84 10.77 -2.91
CA GLY A 212 -19.97 11.85 -2.43
C GLY A 212 -19.24 11.50 -1.12
N LEU A 213 -19.10 10.21 -0.80
CA LEU A 213 -18.40 9.77 0.40
C LEU A 213 -16.93 10.15 0.33
N GLN A 214 -16.40 10.66 1.44
CA GLN A 214 -15.02 11.13 1.52
C GLN A 214 -14.05 10.05 2.01
N SER A 215 -14.55 8.93 2.53
CA SER A 215 -13.70 7.78 2.86
C SER A 215 -13.19 7.09 1.59
N GLY A 216 -12.05 6.43 1.71
CA GLY A 216 -11.54 5.50 0.71
C GLY A 216 -12.16 4.11 0.86
N LEU A 217 -11.69 3.21 0.03
CA LEU A 217 -12.06 1.79 0.07
C LEU A 217 -10.77 0.95 0.15
N HIS A 218 -10.85 -0.18 0.82
CA HIS A 218 -9.74 -1.12 0.84
C HIS A 218 -10.16 -2.47 0.25
N PHE A 219 -9.52 -2.86 -0.85
CA PHE A 219 -9.74 -4.15 -1.49
C PHE A 219 -8.50 -5.04 -1.30
N ALA A 220 -8.65 -6.04 -0.45
CA ALA A 220 -7.59 -6.96 -0.13
C ALA A 220 -7.46 -8.04 -1.23
N ASN A 221 -6.27 -8.14 -1.82
CA ASN A 221 -5.94 -9.12 -2.83
C ASN A 221 -5.00 -10.17 -2.23
N PRO A 222 -5.41 -11.43 -2.08
CA PRO A 222 -4.54 -12.46 -1.50
C PRO A 222 -3.30 -12.67 -2.37
N ILE A 223 -2.18 -12.95 -1.71
CA ILE A 223 -0.96 -13.33 -2.41
C ILE A 223 -1.21 -14.55 -3.34
N PRO A 224 -0.60 -14.62 -4.54
CA PRO A 224 -0.70 -15.80 -5.37
C PRO A 224 -0.31 -17.08 -4.62
N GLU A 225 -1.08 -18.15 -4.79
CA GLU A 225 -0.98 -19.38 -3.98
C GLU A 225 0.43 -19.98 -3.97
N GLN A 226 1.09 -20.01 -5.12
CA GLN A 226 2.46 -20.54 -5.26
C GLN A 226 3.54 -19.73 -4.52
N HIS A 227 3.22 -18.53 -4.06
CA HIS A 227 4.12 -17.65 -3.31
C HIS A 227 3.67 -17.45 -1.86
N SER A 228 2.56 -18.08 -1.47
CA SER A 228 2.02 -17.99 -0.11
C SER A 228 2.92 -18.71 0.89
N VAL A 229 3.22 -18.06 1.99
CA VAL A 229 3.94 -18.66 3.11
C VAL A 229 2.92 -19.17 4.13
N PRO A 230 3.07 -20.39 4.68
CA PRO A 230 2.16 -20.89 5.71
C PRO A 230 2.06 -19.93 6.92
N LEU A 231 0.84 -19.63 7.33
CA LEU A 231 0.57 -18.65 8.41
C LEU A 231 1.36 -18.95 9.68
N LYS A 232 1.33 -20.21 10.15
CA LYS A 232 2.03 -20.64 11.37
C LYS A 232 3.53 -20.36 11.33
N ARG A 233 4.19 -20.62 10.17
CA ARG A 233 5.62 -20.34 9.98
C ARG A 233 5.90 -18.84 10.10
N MET A 234 5.01 -18.02 9.54
CA MET A 234 5.17 -16.56 9.63
C MET A 234 4.91 -16.02 11.03
N GLU A 235 3.96 -16.60 11.76
CA GLU A 235 3.68 -16.18 13.15
C GLU A 235 4.88 -16.40 14.07
N ASP A 236 5.60 -17.51 13.94
CA ASP A 236 6.81 -17.78 14.72
C ASP A 236 7.89 -16.74 14.42
N VAL A 237 8.14 -16.46 13.15
CA VAL A 237 9.12 -15.45 12.70
C VAL A 237 8.73 -14.04 13.16
N ILE A 238 7.45 -13.67 13.02
CA ILE A 238 6.93 -12.38 13.43
C ILE A 238 7.06 -12.20 14.95
N SER A 239 6.73 -13.22 15.73
CA SER A 239 6.84 -13.18 17.20
C SER A 239 8.27 -12.90 17.63
N GLN A 240 9.25 -13.56 16.99
CA GLN A 240 10.67 -13.31 17.26
C GLN A 240 11.07 -11.89 16.84
N ALA A 241 10.71 -11.43 15.64
CA ALA A 241 11.04 -10.10 15.15
C ALA A 241 10.45 -8.98 16.02
N LEU A 242 9.23 -9.16 16.52
CA LEU A 242 8.57 -8.21 17.42
C LEU A 242 9.28 -8.13 18.78
N LYS A 243 9.68 -9.28 19.33
CA LYS A 243 10.47 -9.32 20.56
C LYS A 243 11.80 -8.57 20.41
N GLU A 244 12.56 -8.85 19.34
CA GLU A 244 13.81 -8.17 19.06
C GLU A 244 13.64 -6.67 18.83
N ALA A 245 12.53 -6.24 18.15
CA ALA A 245 12.22 -4.83 17.98
C ALA A 245 11.92 -4.12 19.31
N HIS A 246 11.18 -4.76 20.19
CA HIS A 246 10.91 -4.26 21.54
C HIS A 246 12.21 -4.11 22.35
N ASP A 247 13.06 -5.15 22.36
CA ASP A 247 14.32 -5.15 23.10
C ASP A 247 15.31 -4.08 22.56
N ALA A 248 15.23 -3.77 21.27
CA ALA A 248 16.00 -2.71 20.63
C ALA A 248 15.38 -1.30 20.77
N GLY A 249 14.21 -1.15 21.39
CA GLY A 249 13.51 0.14 21.53
C GLY A 249 13.03 0.74 20.23
N ALA A 250 12.77 -0.07 19.18
CA ALA A 250 12.28 0.38 17.90
C ALA A 250 10.78 0.75 17.98
N THR A 251 10.46 2.05 17.99
CA THR A 251 9.09 2.56 18.16
C THR A 251 8.69 3.52 17.04
N GLY A 252 7.38 3.75 16.87
CA GLY A 252 6.81 4.73 15.94
C GLY A 252 7.25 4.49 14.48
N ALA A 253 7.68 5.52 13.78
CA ALA A 253 8.04 5.45 12.35
C ALA A 253 9.20 4.48 12.04
N ALA A 254 10.08 4.20 13.02
CA ALA A 254 11.20 3.28 12.88
C ALA A 254 10.80 1.80 13.08
N SER A 255 9.68 1.51 13.73
CA SER A 255 9.23 0.16 14.07
C SER A 255 9.04 -0.71 12.81
N THR A 256 8.25 -0.27 11.86
CA THR A 256 7.96 -1.03 10.63
C THR A 256 9.21 -1.40 9.83
N PRO A 257 10.14 -0.47 9.49
CA PRO A 257 11.37 -0.83 8.79
C PRO A 257 12.24 -1.83 9.55
N TYR A 258 12.36 -1.68 10.87
CA TYR A 258 13.12 -2.59 11.73
C TYR A 258 12.55 -4.02 11.70
N ILE A 259 11.22 -4.15 11.93
CA ILE A 259 10.55 -5.46 11.95
C ILE A 259 10.68 -6.14 10.58
N LEU A 260 10.47 -5.42 9.48
CA LEU A 260 10.62 -5.99 8.13
C LEU A 260 12.05 -6.45 7.83
N ALA A 261 13.06 -5.71 8.28
CA ALA A 261 14.47 -6.12 8.16
C ALA A 261 14.73 -7.42 8.93
N LYS A 262 14.24 -7.52 10.17
CA LYS A 262 14.37 -8.73 10.98
C LYS A 262 13.64 -9.94 10.38
N ILE A 263 12.42 -9.75 9.88
CA ILE A 263 11.70 -10.83 9.18
C ILE A 263 12.49 -11.31 7.96
N LYS A 264 13.08 -10.40 7.19
CA LYS A 264 13.96 -10.74 6.07
C LYS A 264 15.16 -11.58 6.53
N ASP A 265 15.83 -11.17 7.60
CA ASP A 265 16.99 -11.90 8.14
C ASP A 265 16.61 -13.32 8.61
N LEU A 266 15.44 -13.48 9.23
CA LEU A 266 14.94 -14.76 9.76
C LEU A 266 14.38 -15.69 8.69
N THR A 267 13.88 -15.15 7.56
CA THR A 267 13.26 -15.94 6.46
C THR A 267 14.18 -16.10 5.24
N GLY A 268 15.31 -15.40 5.22
CA GLY A 268 16.18 -15.34 4.06
C GLY A 268 15.47 -14.70 2.84
N SER A 269 15.52 -15.37 1.69
CA SER A 269 14.90 -14.87 0.45
C SER A 269 13.38 -15.05 0.39
N ASP A 270 12.79 -15.93 1.20
CA ASP A 270 11.38 -16.33 1.07
C ASP A 270 10.42 -15.14 1.22
N SER A 271 10.60 -14.33 2.28
CA SER A 271 9.75 -13.15 2.49
C SER A 271 9.95 -12.07 1.42
N VAL A 272 11.16 -11.95 0.87
CA VAL A 272 11.47 -10.99 -0.21
C VAL A 272 10.80 -11.42 -1.52
N HIS A 273 10.87 -12.71 -1.86
CA HIS A 273 10.19 -13.26 -3.04
C HIS A 273 8.67 -13.15 -2.92
N ALA A 274 8.11 -13.52 -1.77
CA ALA A 274 6.70 -13.39 -1.49
C ALA A 274 6.25 -11.92 -1.57
N ASN A 275 7.02 -10.98 -1.02
CA ASN A 275 6.74 -9.54 -1.06
C ASN A 275 6.72 -9.00 -2.50
N ARG A 276 7.68 -9.40 -3.34
CA ARG A 276 7.69 -9.04 -4.75
C ARG A 276 6.46 -9.59 -5.48
N ALA A 277 6.13 -10.86 -5.26
CA ALA A 277 5.00 -11.53 -5.91
C ALA A 277 3.65 -10.88 -5.54
N LEU A 278 3.43 -10.58 -4.25
CA LEU A 278 2.18 -9.94 -3.83
C LEU A 278 2.02 -8.52 -4.37
N VAL A 279 3.10 -7.72 -4.40
CA VAL A 279 3.05 -6.35 -4.96
C VAL A 279 2.76 -6.40 -6.45
N GLU A 280 3.41 -7.27 -7.20
CA GLU A 280 3.15 -7.45 -8.65
C GLU A 280 1.69 -7.85 -8.89
N ALA A 281 1.15 -8.81 -8.12
CA ALA A 281 -0.24 -9.24 -8.22
C ALA A 281 -1.23 -8.11 -7.90
N ASN A 282 -0.96 -7.31 -6.87
CA ASN A 282 -1.78 -6.15 -6.49
C ASN A 282 -1.78 -5.09 -7.58
N VAL A 283 -0.63 -4.82 -8.20
CA VAL A 283 -0.50 -3.85 -9.31
C VAL A 283 -1.29 -4.32 -10.53
N ILE A 284 -1.23 -5.59 -10.89
CA ILE A 284 -2.02 -6.16 -11.98
C ILE A 284 -3.52 -6.04 -11.68
N ARG A 285 -3.95 -6.45 -10.47
CA ARG A 285 -5.34 -6.37 -10.01
C ARG A 285 -5.84 -4.93 -10.02
N GLY A 286 -5.08 -4.01 -9.43
CA GLY A 286 -5.42 -2.59 -9.39
C GLY A 286 -5.50 -1.95 -10.76
N THR A 287 -4.64 -2.35 -11.70
CA THR A 287 -4.72 -1.86 -13.09
C THR A 287 -6.03 -2.30 -13.75
N LYS A 288 -6.41 -3.56 -13.61
CA LYS A 288 -7.67 -4.08 -14.17
C LYS A 288 -8.91 -3.41 -13.54
N VAL A 289 -8.88 -3.16 -12.22
CA VAL A 289 -9.94 -2.39 -11.54
C VAL A 289 -10.03 -0.96 -12.09
N ALA A 290 -8.90 -0.29 -12.30
CA ALA A 290 -8.89 1.06 -12.85
C ALA A 290 -9.45 1.13 -14.28
N LEU A 291 -9.14 0.15 -15.11
CA LEU A 291 -9.68 0.04 -16.47
C LEU A 291 -11.19 -0.27 -16.47
N ALA A 292 -11.64 -1.18 -15.60
CA ALA A 292 -13.05 -1.48 -15.44
C ALA A 292 -13.84 -0.25 -14.97
N LEU A 293 -13.29 0.54 -14.04
CA LEU A 293 -13.90 1.77 -13.57
C LEU A 293 -14.01 2.83 -14.67
N GLU A 294 -12.97 2.99 -15.47
CA GLU A 294 -12.99 3.94 -16.59
C GLU A 294 -14.03 3.55 -17.65
N LYS A 295 -14.14 2.25 -17.96
CA LYS A 295 -15.17 1.75 -18.87
C LYS A 295 -16.57 2.04 -18.37
N LEU A 296 -16.88 1.80 -17.10
CA LEU A 296 -18.18 2.13 -16.52
C LEU A 296 -18.51 3.62 -16.64
N ARG A 297 -17.53 4.49 -16.41
CA ARG A 297 -17.70 5.94 -16.53
C ARG A 297 -17.98 6.40 -17.96
N MET A 298 -17.34 5.76 -18.96
CA MET A 298 -17.61 6.03 -20.37
C MET A 298 -19.00 5.58 -20.78
N ASP A 299 -19.46 4.42 -20.29
CA ASP A 299 -20.80 3.89 -20.57
C ASP A 299 -21.89 4.81 -19.98
N ASP A 300 -21.66 5.40 -18.78
CA ASP A 300 -22.61 6.36 -18.17
C ASP A 300 -22.71 7.66 -18.98
N VAL A 301 -21.61 8.20 -19.49
CA VAL A 301 -21.60 9.43 -20.30
C VAL A 301 -22.26 9.21 -21.66
N GLY A 302 -22.15 8.02 -22.25
CA GLY A 302 -22.77 7.68 -23.53
C GLY A 302 -24.29 7.44 -23.48
N LEU A 303 -24.88 7.37 -22.27
CA LEU A 303 -26.31 7.26 -22.07
C LEU A 303 -27.02 8.62 -21.95
N GLU A 304 -26.27 9.74 -21.87
CA GLU A 304 -26.80 11.10 -21.81
C GLU A 304 -26.85 11.78 -23.18
N GLU A 305 -26.40 11.14 -24.28
CA GLU A 305 -26.60 11.56 -25.69
C GLU A 305 -27.78 10.81 -26.33
#